data_7b375558cc3165f1672e4d7e1e173852
#
_entry.id   7b375558cc3165f1672e4d7e1e173852
#
_cell.length_a   1.000
_cell.length_b   1.000
_cell.length_c   1.000
_cell.angle_alpha   90.00
_cell.angle_beta   90.00
_cell.angle_gamma   90.00
#
_symmetry.space_group_name_H-M   'P 1'
#
loop_
_entity.id
_entity.type
_entity.pdbx_description
1 polymer ?
#
loop_
_entity_poly.entity_id
_entity_poly.type
_entity_poly.pdbx_seq_one_letter_code
_entity_poly.pdbx_strand_id
1 'polypeptide(L)'
;MKMILLKIIVLLSFLLMIYMNYLANSKPLGGISTGDISAKYNTMFTPSGFTFSIWGIIYLLVLVFVIVFVTAQTGALPNMSLLGILFVVSCVLNIGWLLCWHFDKILASTLVMILFLITLLSILEFTSPEGITYITFSVYFG
;
A
#
# COMPACT_ATOMS: atom_id res chain seq x y z
N MET A 1 13.25 -5.69 22.47
CA MET A 1 11.89 -5.16 22.75
C MET A 1 11.37 -4.23 21.67
N LYS A 2 12.10 -3.16 21.27
CA LYS A 2 11.64 -2.21 20.23
C LYS A 2 11.37 -2.87 18.86
N MET A 3 12.21 -3.80 18.40
CA MET A 3 12.03 -4.46 17.10
C MET A 3 10.82 -5.41 17.07
N ILE A 4 10.55 -6.12 18.16
CA ILE A 4 9.37 -7.00 18.26
C ILE A 4 8.09 -6.16 18.17
N LEU A 5 8.03 -5.02 18.85
CA LEU A 5 6.92 -4.10 18.77
C LEU A 5 6.71 -3.58 17.34
N LEU A 6 7.80 -3.20 16.65
CA LEU A 6 7.73 -2.74 15.25
C LEU A 6 7.18 -3.84 14.32
N LYS A 7 7.61 -5.10 14.48
CA LYS A 7 7.10 -6.23 13.70
C LYS A 7 5.59 -6.44 13.91
N ILE A 8 5.12 -6.31 15.14
CA ILE A 8 3.68 -6.38 15.46
C ILE A 8 2.93 -5.23 14.77
N ILE A 9 3.45 -4.00 14.85
CA ILE A 9 2.84 -2.83 14.20
C ILE A 9 2.79 -3.01 12.69
N VAL A 10 3.85 -3.47 12.05
CA VAL A 10 3.92 -3.78 10.61
C VAL A 10 2.83 -4.79 10.22
N LEU A 11 2.71 -5.89 10.97
CA LEU A 11 1.70 -6.92 10.71
C LEU A 11 0.27 -6.35 10.85
N LEU A 12 0.01 -5.63 11.94
CA LEU A 12 -1.32 -5.04 12.20
C LEU A 12 -1.67 -3.97 11.15
N SER A 13 -0.73 -3.14 10.74
CA SER A 13 -0.94 -2.12 9.70
C SER A 13 -1.26 -2.76 8.35
N PHE A 14 -0.58 -3.85 7.99
CA PHE A 14 -0.88 -4.63 6.80
C PHE A 14 -2.30 -5.22 6.85
N LEU A 15 -2.65 -5.89 7.93
CA LEU A 15 -3.98 -6.49 8.09
C LEU A 15 -5.09 -5.43 8.01
N LEU A 16 -4.89 -4.28 8.64
CA LEU A 16 -5.83 -3.17 8.58
C LEU A 16 -5.95 -2.62 7.14
N MET A 17 -4.83 -2.44 6.44
CA MET A 17 -4.82 -1.99 5.04
C MET A 17 -5.60 -2.95 4.15
N ILE A 18 -5.35 -4.27 4.22
CA ILE A 18 -6.07 -5.28 3.45
C ILE A 18 -7.57 -5.28 3.78
N TYR A 19 -7.91 -5.21 5.06
CA TYR A 19 -9.30 -5.16 5.51
C TYR A 19 -10.04 -3.94 4.95
N MET A 20 -9.42 -2.75 4.99
CA MET A 20 -10.01 -1.53 4.44
C MET A 20 -10.20 -1.61 2.92
N ASN A 21 -9.23 -2.17 2.20
CA ASN A 21 -9.35 -2.40 0.76
C ASN A 21 -10.42 -3.44 0.43
N TYR A 22 -10.56 -4.49 1.23
CA TYR A 22 -11.66 -5.45 1.10
C TYR A 22 -13.02 -4.77 1.31
N LEU A 23 -13.18 -3.97 2.36
CA LEU A 23 -14.43 -3.24 2.61
C LEU A 23 -14.77 -2.28 1.46
N ALA A 24 -13.80 -1.55 0.95
CA ALA A 24 -14.01 -0.62 -0.15
C ALA A 24 -14.52 -1.28 -1.43
N ASN A 25 -14.14 -2.53 -1.68
CA ASN A 25 -14.56 -3.28 -2.87
C ASN A 25 -15.83 -4.12 -2.64
N SER A 26 -16.05 -4.65 -1.43
CA SER A 26 -17.18 -5.54 -1.14
C SER A 26 -18.40 -4.82 -0.57
N LYS A 27 -18.19 -3.76 0.17
CA LYS A 27 -19.24 -2.89 0.74
C LYS A 27 -18.85 -1.45 0.48
N PRO A 28 -19.20 -0.88 -0.68
CA PRO A 28 -18.70 0.43 -1.09
C PRO A 28 -18.88 1.47 0.01
N LEU A 29 -17.77 2.01 0.50
CA LEU A 29 -17.77 3.12 1.45
C LEU A 29 -18.43 4.30 0.75
N GLY A 30 -19.49 4.87 1.33
CA GLY A 30 -20.26 5.92 0.66
C GLY A 30 -21.25 5.45 -0.44
N GLY A 31 -21.43 4.13 -0.60
CA GLY A 31 -22.42 3.54 -1.55
C GLY A 31 -21.94 3.40 -2.99
N ILE A 32 -20.70 3.76 -3.31
CA ILE A 32 -20.14 3.75 -4.67
C ILE A 32 -18.84 2.95 -4.67
N SER A 33 -18.64 2.03 -5.62
CA SER A 33 -17.40 1.25 -5.72
C SER A 33 -16.25 2.09 -6.29
N THR A 34 -15.00 1.62 -6.07
CA THR A 34 -13.80 2.26 -6.63
C THR A 34 -13.87 2.40 -8.15
N GLY A 35 -14.41 1.37 -8.83
CA GLY A 35 -14.61 1.37 -10.27
C GLY A 35 -15.69 2.37 -10.73
N ASP A 36 -16.79 2.50 -10.00
CA ASP A 36 -17.86 3.42 -10.32
C ASP A 36 -17.41 4.88 -10.19
N ILE A 37 -16.59 5.19 -9.16
CA ILE A 37 -15.99 6.53 -9.04
C ILE A 37 -15.06 6.80 -10.23
N SER A 38 -14.25 5.85 -10.64
CA SER A 38 -13.41 5.97 -11.84
C SER A 38 -14.25 6.20 -13.10
N ALA A 39 -15.36 5.50 -13.24
CA ALA A 39 -16.29 5.68 -14.37
C ALA A 39 -16.99 7.05 -14.37
N LYS A 40 -17.27 7.62 -13.18
CA LYS A 40 -17.82 8.98 -13.05
C LYS A 40 -16.92 10.05 -13.65
N TYR A 41 -15.59 9.87 -13.53
CA TYR A 41 -14.58 10.77 -14.08
C TYR A 41 -13.95 10.22 -15.38
N ASN A 42 -14.78 9.61 -16.23
CA ASN A 42 -14.35 8.97 -17.46
C ASN A 42 -13.60 9.94 -18.38
N THR A 43 -12.37 9.60 -18.68
CA THR A 43 -11.47 10.31 -19.61
C THR A 43 -10.88 9.31 -20.58
N MET A 44 -10.19 9.78 -21.63
CA MET A 44 -9.46 8.91 -22.57
C MET A 44 -8.39 8.04 -21.87
N PHE A 45 -7.98 8.37 -20.64
CA PHE A 45 -6.98 7.66 -19.83
C PHE A 45 -7.60 6.82 -18.70
N THR A 46 -8.93 6.73 -18.62
CA THR A 46 -9.60 5.93 -17.58
C THR A 46 -9.26 4.45 -17.76
N PRO A 47 -8.64 3.79 -16.78
CA PRO A 47 -8.27 2.38 -16.88
C PRO A 47 -9.51 1.48 -17.00
N SER A 48 -9.40 0.40 -17.76
CA SER A 48 -10.44 -0.63 -17.79
C SER A 48 -10.57 -1.31 -16.41
N GLY A 49 -11.75 -1.85 -16.08
CA GLY A 49 -11.98 -2.55 -14.81
C GLY A 49 -10.98 -3.69 -14.55
N PHE A 50 -10.52 -4.37 -15.60
CA PHE A 50 -9.51 -5.42 -15.52
C PHE A 50 -8.17 -4.91 -14.98
N THR A 51 -7.80 -3.65 -15.27
CA THR A 51 -6.54 -3.05 -14.79
C THR A 51 -6.46 -3.04 -13.27
N PHE A 52 -7.60 -2.95 -12.58
CA PHE A 52 -7.64 -2.99 -11.11
C PHE A 52 -7.28 -4.37 -10.51
N SER A 53 -7.24 -5.44 -11.33
CA SER A 53 -6.80 -6.76 -10.86
C SER A 53 -5.33 -6.80 -10.44
N ILE A 54 -4.50 -5.83 -10.89
CA ILE A 54 -3.10 -5.70 -10.46
C ILE A 54 -2.95 -5.55 -8.94
N TRP A 55 -3.97 -5.00 -8.27
CA TRP A 55 -3.97 -4.88 -6.81
C TRP A 55 -3.85 -6.25 -6.10
N GLY A 56 -4.42 -7.31 -6.69
CA GLY A 56 -4.26 -8.66 -6.18
C GLY A 56 -2.80 -9.12 -6.16
N ILE A 57 -2.06 -8.83 -7.24
CA ILE A 57 -0.62 -9.16 -7.34
C ILE A 57 0.17 -8.32 -6.34
N ILE A 58 -0.12 -7.01 -6.25
CA ILE A 58 0.54 -6.11 -5.31
C ILE A 58 0.36 -6.61 -3.87
N TYR A 59 -0.87 -6.94 -3.46
CA TYR A 59 -1.13 -7.40 -2.09
C TYR A 59 -0.48 -8.75 -1.79
N LEU A 60 -0.36 -9.64 -2.77
CA LEU A 60 0.37 -10.90 -2.62
C LEU A 60 1.87 -10.63 -2.37
N LEU A 61 2.49 -9.75 -3.15
CA LEU A 61 3.88 -9.38 -2.96
C LEU A 61 4.12 -8.69 -1.62
N VAL A 62 3.22 -7.78 -1.22
CA VAL A 62 3.29 -7.11 0.08
C VAL A 62 3.12 -8.12 1.23
N LEU A 63 2.28 -9.14 1.09
CA LEU A 63 2.18 -10.23 2.05
C LEU A 63 3.51 -10.98 2.20
N VAL A 64 4.17 -11.32 1.08
CA VAL A 64 5.50 -11.96 1.10
C VAL A 64 6.51 -11.07 1.82
N PHE A 65 6.53 -9.76 1.52
CA PHE A 65 7.38 -8.81 2.23
C PHE A 65 7.11 -8.82 3.75
N VAL A 66 5.85 -8.77 4.18
CA VAL A 66 5.48 -8.78 5.61
C VAL A 66 5.93 -10.06 6.29
N ILE A 67 5.76 -11.23 5.65
CA ILE A 67 6.25 -12.51 6.17
C ILE A 67 7.77 -12.46 6.36
N VAL A 68 8.51 -12.03 5.34
CA VAL A 68 9.97 -11.89 5.41
C VAL A 68 10.37 -10.93 6.53
N PHE A 69 9.72 -9.77 6.62
CA PHE A 69 10.03 -8.76 7.63
C PHE A 69 9.80 -9.27 9.08
N VAL A 70 8.68 -9.95 9.31
CA VAL A 70 8.30 -10.43 10.65
C VAL A 70 9.17 -11.60 11.08
N THR A 71 9.54 -12.52 10.16
CA THR A 71 10.35 -13.70 10.46
C THR A 71 11.85 -13.42 10.47
N ALA A 72 12.33 -12.38 9.78
CA ALA A 72 13.74 -12.02 9.71
C ALA A 72 14.33 -11.76 11.10
N GLN A 73 15.59 -12.14 11.31
CA GLN A 73 16.33 -11.73 12.51
C GLN A 73 16.55 -10.22 12.52
N THR A 74 16.66 -9.64 13.71
CA THR A 74 16.94 -8.21 13.84
C THR A 74 18.26 -7.86 13.15
N GLY A 75 18.21 -6.93 12.19
CA GLY A 75 19.37 -6.52 11.39
C GLY A 75 19.60 -7.35 10.11
N ALA A 76 18.78 -8.36 9.83
CA ALA A 76 18.89 -9.16 8.61
C ALA A 76 18.52 -8.39 7.33
N LEU A 77 17.72 -7.34 7.46
CA LEU A 77 17.37 -6.45 6.34
C LEU A 77 18.11 -5.10 6.51
N PRO A 78 18.59 -4.49 5.41
CA PRO A 78 19.14 -3.15 5.44
C PRO A 78 18.15 -2.16 6.06
N ASN A 79 18.62 -1.30 6.96
CA ASN A 79 17.79 -0.28 7.59
C ASN A 79 16.44 -0.77 8.12
N MET A 80 16.37 -1.99 8.66
CA MET A 80 15.13 -2.70 9.02
C MET A 80 14.15 -1.84 9.82
N SER A 81 14.64 -1.01 10.75
CA SER A 81 13.77 -0.12 11.54
C SER A 81 13.11 0.95 10.68
N LEU A 82 13.89 1.60 9.80
CA LEU A 82 13.38 2.63 8.88
C LEU A 82 12.41 2.02 7.86
N LEU A 83 12.77 0.87 7.29
CA LEU A 83 11.95 0.12 6.36
C LEU A 83 10.57 -0.22 6.96
N GLY A 84 10.54 -0.71 8.20
CA GLY A 84 9.30 -1.00 8.90
C GLY A 84 8.45 0.25 9.16
N ILE A 85 9.07 1.37 9.54
CA ILE A 85 8.36 2.64 9.75
C ILE A 85 7.78 3.15 8.42
N LEU A 86 8.56 3.19 7.36
CA LEU A 86 8.10 3.63 6.03
C LEU A 86 6.97 2.73 5.51
N PHE A 87 7.03 1.43 5.76
CA PHE A 87 5.94 0.52 5.40
C PHE A 87 4.65 0.84 6.18
N VAL A 88 4.73 1.09 7.48
CA VAL A 88 3.55 1.51 8.27
C VAL A 88 2.97 2.81 7.73
N VAL A 89 3.81 3.80 7.41
CA VAL A 89 3.39 5.06 6.78
C VAL A 89 2.70 4.78 5.44
N SER A 90 3.24 3.90 4.60
CA SER A 90 2.63 3.53 3.32
C SER A 90 1.24 2.90 3.51
N CYS A 91 1.04 2.04 4.52
CA CYS A 91 -0.27 1.47 4.84
C CYS A 91 -1.28 2.55 5.25
N VAL A 92 -0.88 3.51 6.09
CA VAL A 92 -1.73 4.63 6.51
C VAL A 92 -2.10 5.51 5.33
N LEU A 93 -1.15 5.83 4.45
CA LEU A 93 -1.40 6.62 3.25
C LEU A 93 -2.29 5.90 2.24
N ASN A 94 -2.13 4.59 2.06
CA ASN A 94 -3.02 3.78 1.22
C ASN A 94 -4.47 3.85 1.72
N ILE A 95 -4.69 3.67 3.03
CA ILE A 95 -6.01 3.79 3.66
C ILE A 95 -6.56 5.21 3.50
N GLY A 96 -5.73 6.22 3.76
CA GLY A 96 -6.12 7.63 3.62
C GLY A 96 -6.53 8.00 2.20
N TRP A 97 -5.75 7.54 1.20
CA TRP A 97 -6.09 7.69 -0.21
C TRP A 97 -7.43 7.04 -0.54
N LEU A 98 -7.63 5.79 -0.11
CA LEU A 98 -8.85 5.04 -0.36
C LEU A 98 -10.09 5.74 0.21
N LEU A 99 -10.00 6.25 1.45
CA LEU A 99 -11.08 7.02 2.07
C LEU A 99 -11.36 8.32 1.32
N CYS A 100 -10.33 9.11 1.00
CA CYS A 100 -10.49 10.34 0.23
C CYS A 100 -11.15 10.08 -1.12
N TRP A 101 -10.76 8.99 -1.80
CA TRP A 101 -11.34 8.57 -3.08
C TRP A 101 -12.82 8.24 -2.95
N HIS A 102 -13.21 7.41 -1.97
CA HIS A 102 -14.61 6.99 -1.79
C HIS A 102 -15.54 8.11 -1.31
N PHE A 103 -15.01 9.11 -0.62
CA PHE A 103 -15.78 10.30 -0.23
C PHE A 103 -15.71 11.45 -1.26
N ASP A 104 -15.29 11.16 -2.49
CA ASP A 104 -15.24 12.11 -3.61
C ASP A 104 -14.35 13.34 -3.33
N LYS A 105 -13.33 13.17 -2.48
CA LYS A 105 -12.36 14.21 -2.13
C LYS A 105 -11.14 14.14 -3.07
N ILE A 106 -11.38 14.39 -4.36
CA ILE A 106 -10.38 14.16 -5.42
C ILE A 106 -9.06 14.88 -5.17
N LEU A 107 -9.09 16.17 -4.80
CA LEU A 107 -7.85 16.92 -4.52
C LEU A 107 -7.08 16.31 -3.33
N ALA A 108 -7.76 15.99 -2.24
CA ALA A 108 -7.13 15.36 -1.08
C ALA A 108 -6.59 13.96 -1.43
N SER A 109 -7.35 13.17 -2.20
CA SER A 109 -6.91 11.88 -2.71
C SER A 109 -5.62 12.01 -3.53
N THR A 110 -5.53 12.98 -4.43
CA THR A 110 -4.34 13.24 -5.24
C THR A 110 -3.12 13.61 -4.37
N LEU A 111 -3.30 14.48 -3.38
CA LEU A 111 -2.21 14.86 -2.48
C LEU A 111 -1.71 13.67 -1.65
N VAL A 112 -2.64 12.86 -1.11
CA VAL A 112 -2.28 11.65 -0.36
C VAL A 112 -1.55 10.66 -1.26
N MET A 113 -1.98 10.50 -2.52
CA MET A 113 -1.31 9.63 -3.50
C MET A 113 0.12 10.09 -3.77
N ILE A 114 0.38 11.39 -3.92
CA ILE A 114 1.74 11.91 -4.11
C ILE A 114 2.62 11.57 -2.91
N LEU A 115 2.14 11.78 -1.68
CA LEU A 115 2.88 11.39 -0.47
C LEU A 115 3.12 9.89 -0.39
N PHE A 116 2.15 9.10 -0.82
CA PHE A 116 2.26 7.65 -0.88
C PHE A 116 3.35 7.21 -1.86
N LEU A 117 3.38 7.76 -3.08
CA LEU A 117 4.41 7.48 -4.07
C LEU A 117 5.81 7.88 -3.58
N ILE A 118 5.95 9.05 -2.95
CA ILE A 118 7.23 9.49 -2.33
C ILE A 118 7.68 8.47 -1.25
N THR A 119 6.74 7.96 -0.45
CA THR A 119 7.06 6.96 0.57
C THR A 119 7.53 5.65 -0.06
N LEU A 120 6.89 5.17 -1.13
CA LEU A 120 7.30 3.96 -1.85
C LEU A 120 8.68 4.12 -2.51
N LEU A 121 8.97 5.28 -3.11
CA LEU A 121 10.30 5.60 -3.62
C LEU A 121 11.36 5.56 -2.51
N SER A 122 11.04 6.15 -1.35
CA SER A 122 11.96 6.10 -0.20
C SER A 122 12.24 4.67 0.25
N ILE A 123 11.24 3.78 0.25
CA ILE A 123 11.44 2.36 0.54
C ILE A 123 12.39 1.72 -0.47
N LEU A 124 12.20 1.99 -1.76
CA LEU A 124 13.06 1.45 -2.82
C LEU A 124 14.52 1.87 -2.67
N GLU A 125 14.77 3.12 -2.29
CA GLU A 125 16.12 3.65 -2.11
C GLU A 125 16.87 2.98 -0.95
N PHE A 126 16.14 2.54 0.09
CA PHE A 126 16.71 1.86 1.25
C PHE A 126 16.73 0.33 1.15
N THR A 127 16.34 -0.23 0.01
CA THR A 127 16.32 -1.68 -0.23
C THR A 127 17.39 -2.10 -1.24
N SER A 128 17.90 -3.33 -1.09
CA SER A 128 18.86 -3.89 -2.06
C SER A 128 18.14 -4.27 -3.35
N PRO A 129 18.67 -3.90 -4.54
CA PRO A 129 18.02 -4.15 -5.83
C PRO A 129 17.72 -5.61 -6.17
N GLU A 130 18.41 -6.56 -5.52
CA GLU A 130 18.28 -7.99 -5.79
C GLU A 130 17.31 -8.72 -4.87
N GLY A 131 16.68 -8.02 -3.92
CA GLY A 131 15.83 -8.63 -2.90
C GLY A 131 14.34 -8.64 -3.25
N ILE A 132 13.60 -9.59 -2.64
CA ILE A 132 12.14 -9.66 -2.75
C ILE A 132 11.47 -8.36 -2.30
N THR A 133 12.05 -7.64 -1.35
CA THR A 133 11.59 -6.33 -0.89
C THR A 133 11.60 -5.31 -2.02
N TYR A 134 12.71 -5.24 -2.78
CA TYR A 134 12.83 -4.34 -3.92
C TYR A 134 11.78 -4.67 -5.01
N ILE A 135 11.65 -5.95 -5.37
CA ILE A 135 10.66 -6.40 -6.35
C ILE A 135 9.23 -6.01 -5.90
N THR A 136 8.91 -6.27 -4.63
CA THR A 136 7.60 -5.93 -4.06
C THR A 136 7.28 -4.44 -4.23
N PHE A 137 8.19 -3.57 -3.81
CA PHE A 137 7.92 -2.13 -3.83
C PHE A 137 8.10 -1.51 -5.21
N SER A 138 8.89 -2.10 -6.12
CA SER A 138 8.93 -1.71 -7.53
C SER A 138 7.58 -1.94 -8.21
N VAL A 139 6.97 -3.11 -7.99
CA VAL A 139 5.63 -3.41 -8.55
C VAL A 139 4.53 -2.58 -7.88
N TYR A 140 4.70 -2.25 -6.59
CA TYR A 140 3.72 -1.43 -5.86
C TYR A 140 3.79 0.04 -6.25
N PHE A 141 4.96 0.51 -6.64
CA PHE A 141 5.16 1.88 -7.12
C PHE A 141 4.62 2.07 -8.54
N GLY A 142 4.68 1.06 -9.40
CA GLY A 142 4.24 1.05 -10.80
C GLY A 142 5.39 0.70 -11.72
#